data_70fbdc8144bfa7674f88264aaf29654d
#
_entry.id   70fbdc8144bfa7674f88264aaf29654d
#
_cell.length_a   1.000
_cell.length_b   1.000
_cell.length_c   1.000
_cell.angle_alpha   90.00
_cell.angle_beta   90.00
_cell.angle_gamma   90.00
#
_symmetry.space_group_name_H-M   'P 1'
#
loop_
_entity.id
_entity.type
_entity.pdbx_description
1 polymer ?
#
loop_
_entity_poly.entity_id
_entity_poly.type
_entity_poly.pdbx_seq_one_letter_code
_entity_poly.pdbx_strand_id
1 'polypeptide(L)'
;MMSLKNVNALTHYTDYVIAHVHMGALAWNGGLAFAMLYYIVPRIYGTRLYSVKLANFHFWAATLGIAFYVLAMYFSGITQALMWKEFNEEGVLRYPNFLETVTQIMPMFAMRALGGGLYIAGAVAAVFNLWATARQGSLIAEEEEQALPLDTRVAQSHASSSVHRWLEGRPTQFALLTFVAIFIGGVVEYVPTALVESNIPTIAAVKPYTPLELEGRDLYIREGCNNCHSQMIRPFRSEVERYGDYSKAGEFVYDHPFLWGSKRTGPDLHRIGGKYPDSWHALHMKDPESTSPGSIMPAYPWLLTDALDYSLIDKKVEAMRTLGVPYEEGFAIEAAADLEKQSRKVAGRLVDSGMEIAPDREIIALIAYMQRLGTDIRADATLTGRHDKLMVRVEA
;
A
#
# COMPACT_ATOMS: atom_id res chain seq x y z
N MET A 1 -13.07 10.68 11.12
CA MET A 1 -13.44 9.50 11.93
C MET A 1 -12.27 8.52 12.09
N MET A 2 -11.62 8.09 10.99
CA MET A 2 -10.48 7.16 11.04
C MET A 2 -9.22 7.69 11.75
N SER A 3 -9.07 9.00 11.91
CA SER A 3 -8.01 9.65 12.70
C SER A 3 -8.20 9.56 14.22
N LEU A 4 -9.38 9.17 14.68
CA LEU A 4 -9.60 8.94 16.10
C LEU A 4 -8.85 7.69 16.55
N LYS A 5 -8.07 7.79 17.63
CA LYS A 5 -7.18 6.74 18.14
C LYS A 5 -7.87 5.36 18.24
N ASN A 6 -9.04 5.30 18.85
CA ASN A 6 -9.76 4.04 19.06
C ASN A 6 -10.30 3.46 17.73
N VAL A 7 -10.78 4.31 16.82
CA VAL A 7 -11.26 3.87 15.51
C VAL A 7 -10.08 3.39 14.66
N ASN A 8 -8.99 4.14 14.63
CA ASN A 8 -7.78 3.76 13.90
C ASN A 8 -7.19 2.43 14.41
N ALA A 9 -7.12 2.27 15.74
CA ALA A 9 -6.65 1.02 16.33
C ALA A 9 -7.45 -0.21 15.88
N LEU A 10 -8.76 -0.05 15.64
CA LEU A 10 -9.62 -1.13 15.14
C LEU A 10 -9.52 -1.33 13.62
N THR A 11 -9.54 -0.24 12.85
CA THR A 11 -9.76 -0.28 11.41
C THR A 11 -8.49 -0.32 10.58
N HIS A 12 -7.35 0.11 11.12
CA HIS A 12 -6.08 0.10 10.39
C HIS A 12 -5.69 -1.33 9.98
N TYR A 13 -5.25 -1.51 8.76
CA TYR A 13 -4.97 -2.78 8.08
C TYR A 13 -6.19 -3.64 7.73
N THR A 14 -7.41 -3.20 8.02
CA THR A 14 -8.62 -3.92 7.62
C THR A 14 -9.18 -3.40 6.29
N ASP A 15 -10.11 -4.14 5.71
CA ASP A 15 -10.84 -3.72 4.51
C ASP A 15 -11.70 -2.45 4.72
N TYR A 16 -11.87 -2.00 5.97
CA TYR A 16 -12.50 -0.72 6.29
C TYR A 16 -11.76 0.46 5.64
N VAL A 17 -10.43 0.42 5.64
CA VAL A 17 -9.59 1.43 4.96
C VAL A 17 -9.85 1.42 3.47
N ILE A 18 -9.97 0.23 2.88
CA ILE A 18 -10.24 0.06 1.45
C ILE A 18 -11.60 0.64 1.08
N ALA A 19 -12.64 0.38 1.89
CA ALA A 19 -13.96 0.99 1.71
C ALA A 19 -13.89 2.52 1.70
N HIS A 20 -13.20 3.10 2.68
CA HIS A 20 -13.07 4.55 2.82
C HIS A 20 -12.35 5.19 1.62
N VAL A 21 -11.22 4.60 1.19
CA VAL A 21 -10.45 5.11 0.04
C VAL A 21 -11.26 5.05 -1.25
N HIS A 22 -11.94 3.93 -1.53
CA HIS A 22 -12.72 3.78 -2.75
C HIS A 22 -14.00 4.64 -2.75
N MET A 23 -14.59 4.89 -1.57
CA MET A 23 -15.68 5.87 -1.45
C MET A 23 -15.19 7.28 -1.82
N GLY A 24 -14.00 7.68 -1.39
CA GLY A 24 -13.40 8.95 -1.79
C GLY A 24 -13.00 8.99 -3.27
N ALA A 25 -12.30 7.97 -3.75
CA ALA A 25 -11.76 7.95 -5.11
C ALA A 25 -12.85 7.75 -6.18
N LEU A 26 -13.71 6.75 -6.02
CA LEU A 26 -14.69 6.37 -7.05
C LEU A 26 -16.02 7.12 -6.90
N ALA A 27 -16.55 7.27 -5.67
CA ALA A 27 -17.81 7.99 -5.49
C ALA A 27 -17.60 9.50 -5.60
N TRP A 28 -16.69 10.07 -4.81
CA TRP A 28 -16.49 11.51 -4.77
C TRP A 28 -15.75 12.01 -6.01
N ASN A 29 -14.49 11.66 -6.18
CA ASN A 29 -13.68 12.16 -7.30
C ASN A 29 -14.16 11.64 -8.65
N GLY A 30 -14.50 10.35 -8.75
CA GLY A 30 -15.03 9.76 -9.97
C GLY A 30 -16.37 10.37 -10.36
N GLY A 31 -17.28 10.56 -9.40
CA GLY A 31 -18.58 11.21 -9.63
C GLY A 31 -18.45 12.65 -10.15
N LEU A 32 -17.55 13.45 -9.55
CA LEU A 32 -17.26 14.81 -10.01
C LEU A 32 -16.63 14.80 -11.41
N ALA A 33 -15.67 13.93 -11.68
CA ALA A 33 -15.01 13.83 -12.97
C ALA A 33 -16.02 13.48 -14.09
N PHE A 34 -16.88 12.49 -13.89
CA PHE A 34 -17.89 12.14 -14.87
C PHE A 34 -18.93 13.25 -15.04
N ALA A 35 -19.35 13.93 -13.97
CA ALA A 35 -20.27 15.08 -14.06
C ALA A 35 -19.65 16.22 -14.89
N MET A 36 -18.38 16.53 -14.66
CA MET A 36 -17.63 17.51 -15.48
C MET A 36 -17.55 17.10 -16.94
N LEU A 37 -17.24 15.83 -17.23
CA LEU A 37 -17.16 15.33 -18.62
C LEU A 37 -18.52 15.43 -19.33
N TYR A 38 -19.62 15.06 -18.68
CA TYR A 38 -20.97 15.21 -19.23
C TYR A 38 -21.37 16.68 -19.47
N TYR A 39 -20.80 17.59 -18.68
CA TYR A 39 -21.02 19.03 -18.85
C TYR A 39 -20.15 19.63 -19.96
N ILE A 40 -18.86 19.28 -19.99
CA ILE A 40 -17.86 19.93 -20.86
C ILE A 40 -17.89 19.36 -22.28
N VAL A 41 -17.93 18.03 -22.46
CA VAL A 41 -17.80 17.40 -23.78
C VAL A 41 -18.84 17.88 -24.78
N PRO A 42 -20.16 17.93 -24.47
CA PRO A 42 -21.16 18.47 -25.42
C PRO A 42 -20.88 19.93 -25.81
N ARG A 43 -20.34 20.74 -24.89
CA ARG A 43 -20.03 22.16 -25.13
C ARG A 43 -18.84 22.35 -26.04
N ILE A 44 -17.73 21.64 -25.75
CA ILE A 44 -16.51 21.71 -26.58
C ILE A 44 -16.79 21.28 -28.01
N TYR A 45 -17.68 20.31 -28.23
CA TYR A 45 -18.01 19.80 -29.55
C TYR A 45 -19.28 20.43 -30.15
N GLY A 46 -19.85 21.48 -29.53
CA GLY A 46 -21.03 22.20 -30.03
C GLY A 46 -22.24 21.30 -30.31
N THR A 47 -22.44 20.28 -29.50
CA THR A 47 -23.47 19.26 -29.73
C THR A 47 -24.25 18.93 -28.44
N ARG A 48 -25.28 18.10 -28.59
CA ARG A 48 -26.02 17.56 -27.44
C ARG A 48 -25.45 16.18 -27.06
N LEU A 49 -25.66 15.80 -25.80
CA LEU A 49 -25.30 14.46 -25.35
C LEU A 49 -25.98 13.40 -26.22
N TYR A 50 -25.19 12.42 -26.70
CA TYR A 50 -25.66 11.35 -27.60
C TYR A 50 -26.86 10.61 -27.01
N SER A 51 -26.79 10.19 -25.73
CA SER A 51 -27.87 9.46 -25.09
C SER A 51 -27.98 9.76 -23.59
N VAL A 52 -29.11 10.38 -23.22
CA VAL A 52 -29.46 10.56 -21.80
C VAL A 52 -29.74 9.21 -21.11
N LYS A 53 -30.27 8.22 -21.86
CA LYS A 53 -30.50 6.87 -21.29
C LYS A 53 -29.21 6.20 -20.86
N LEU A 54 -28.15 6.31 -21.66
CA LEU A 54 -26.81 5.79 -21.31
C LEU A 54 -26.20 6.55 -20.12
N ALA A 55 -26.40 7.85 -20.03
CA ALA A 55 -25.95 8.63 -18.88
C ALA A 55 -26.65 8.20 -17.59
N ASN A 56 -27.96 7.98 -17.65
CA ASN A 56 -28.74 7.48 -16.51
C ASN A 56 -28.33 6.05 -16.14
N PHE A 57 -28.10 5.18 -17.13
CA PHE A 57 -27.56 3.84 -16.87
C PHE A 57 -26.21 3.90 -16.16
N HIS A 58 -25.28 4.72 -16.67
CA HIS A 58 -23.99 4.92 -16.01
C HIS A 58 -24.17 5.40 -14.58
N PHE A 59 -24.97 6.43 -14.34
CA PHE A 59 -25.20 6.98 -13.01
C PHE A 59 -25.68 5.90 -12.02
N TRP A 60 -26.69 5.12 -12.39
CA TRP A 60 -27.23 4.10 -11.49
C TRP A 60 -26.31 2.90 -11.35
N ALA A 61 -25.68 2.42 -12.44
CA ALA A 61 -24.74 1.31 -12.39
C ALA A 61 -23.52 1.67 -11.54
N ALA A 62 -22.94 2.86 -11.71
CA ALA A 62 -21.82 3.31 -10.91
C ALA A 62 -22.22 3.52 -9.43
N THR A 63 -23.36 4.14 -9.15
CA THR A 63 -23.83 4.40 -7.78
C THR A 63 -24.12 3.11 -7.03
N LEU A 64 -24.84 2.17 -7.63
CA LEU A 64 -25.12 0.87 -7.03
C LEU A 64 -23.85 0.02 -6.93
N GLY A 65 -22.99 0.10 -7.95
CA GLY A 65 -21.69 -0.57 -7.95
C GLY A 65 -20.82 -0.16 -6.77
N ILE A 66 -20.69 1.15 -6.54
CA ILE A 66 -19.94 1.69 -5.39
C ILE A 66 -20.65 1.32 -4.08
N ALA A 67 -21.97 1.38 -4.01
CA ALA A 67 -22.69 1.03 -2.79
C ALA A 67 -22.41 -0.44 -2.39
N PHE A 68 -22.52 -1.38 -3.33
CA PHE A 68 -22.18 -2.80 -3.05
C PHE A 68 -20.71 -2.98 -2.67
N TYR A 69 -19.80 -2.30 -3.36
CA TYR A 69 -18.37 -2.36 -3.05
C TYR A 69 -18.08 -1.87 -1.63
N VAL A 70 -18.52 -0.66 -1.31
CA VAL A 70 -18.19 0.03 -0.06
C VAL A 70 -18.84 -0.66 1.14
N LEU A 71 -20.11 -1.04 1.04
CA LEU A 71 -20.81 -1.77 2.11
C LEU A 71 -20.13 -3.11 2.38
N ALA A 72 -19.81 -3.88 1.34
CA ALA A 72 -19.10 -5.15 1.49
C ALA A 72 -17.78 -4.97 2.23
N MET A 73 -17.00 -3.97 1.87
CA MET A 73 -15.69 -3.73 2.49
C MET A 73 -15.79 -3.17 3.91
N TYR A 74 -16.81 -2.38 4.23
CA TYR A 74 -17.03 -1.98 5.62
C TYR A 74 -17.41 -3.16 6.51
N PHE A 75 -18.31 -4.03 6.06
CA PHE A 75 -18.66 -5.25 6.81
C PHE A 75 -17.46 -6.19 6.95
N SER A 76 -16.71 -6.42 5.87
CA SER A 76 -15.46 -7.16 5.91
C SER A 76 -14.48 -6.59 6.93
N GLY A 77 -14.22 -5.28 6.86
CA GLY A 77 -13.28 -4.60 7.75
C GLY A 77 -13.67 -4.63 9.22
N ILE A 78 -14.96 -4.52 9.53
CA ILE A 78 -15.46 -4.67 10.92
C ILE A 78 -15.27 -6.13 11.38
N THR A 79 -15.60 -7.10 10.55
CA THR A 79 -15.40 -8.53 10.86
C THR A 79 -13.93 -8.83 11.14
N GLN A 80 -13.02 -8.34 10.28
CA GLN A 80 -11.57 -8.44 10.50
C GLN A 80 -11.15 -7.81 11.83
N ALA A 81 -11.60 -6.57 12.10
CA ALA A 81 -11.25 -5.85 13.31
C ALA A 81 -11.65 -6.58 14.60
N LEU A 82 -12.82 -7.18 14.61
CA LEU A 82 -13.35 -7.92 15.77
C LEU A 82 -12.61 -9.26 15.90
N MET A 83 -12.56 -10.09 14.85
CA MET A 83 -11.94 -11.42 14.93
C MET A 83 -10.44 -11.36 15.25
N TRP A 84 -9.71 -10.37 14.75
CA TRP A 84 -8.27 -10.27 15.01
C TRP A 84 -7.92 -9.90 16.45
N LYS A 85 -8.86 -9.37 17.21
CA LYS A 85 -8.66 -8.89 18.59
C LYS A 85 -9.42 -9.66 19.64
N GLU A 86 -10.20 -10.65 19.24
CA GLU A 86 -11.00 -11.43 20.18
C GLU A 86 -10.13 -12.42 20.94
N PHE A 87 -10.27 -12.42 22.27
CA PHE A 87 -9.65 -13.36 23.18
C PHE A 87 -10.72 -14.28 23.77
N ASN A 88 -10.37 -15.51 24.02
CA ASN A 88 -11.23 -16.45 24.76
C ASN A 88 -11.13 -16.21 26.28
N GLU A 89 -11.87 -16.98 27.06
CA GLU A 89 -11.90 -16.88 28.54
C GLU A 89 -10.53 -17.18 29.18
N GLU A 90 -9.67 -17.96 28.48
CA GLU A 90 -8.32 -18.30 28.90
C GLU A 90 -7.30 -17.19 28.57
N GLY A 91 -7.76 -16.12 27.91
CA GLY A 91 -6.92 -14.97 27.54
C GLY A 91 -6.00 -15.22 26.33
N VAL A 92 -6.22 -16.25 25.54
CA VAL A 92 -5.52 -16.48 24.26
C VAL A 92 -6.38 -16.03 23.08
N LEU A 93 -5.76 -15.78 21.93
CA LEU A 93 -6.49 -15.40 20.71
C LEU A 93 -7.53 -16.45 20.36
N ARG A 94 -8.79 -16.02 20.18
CA ARG A 94 -9.89 -16.90 19.80
C ARG A 94 -9.73 -17.43 18.36
N TYR A 95 -9.20 -16.60 17.47
CA TYR A 95 -8.95 -16.89 16.06
C TYR A 95 -7.45 -16.72 15.74
N PRO A 96 -6.58 -17.66 16.17
CA PRO A 96 -5.15 -17.55 15.97
C PRO A 96 -4.73 -17.71 14.52
N ASN A 97 -5.45 -18.55 13.75
CA ASN A 97 -5.18 -18.75 12.33
C ASN A 97 -5.79 -17.61 11.50
N PHE A 98 -4.95 -16.91 10.72
CA PHE A 98 -5.38 -15.81 9.88
C PHE A 98 -6.44 -16.20 8.84
N LEU A 99 -6.38 -17.42 8.31
CA LEU A 99 -7.32 -17.94 7.31
C LEU A 99 -8.75 -18.05 7.83
N GLU A 100 -8.95 -18.22 9.14
CA GLU A 100 -10.30 -18.26 9.73
C GLU A 100 -11.08 -16.96 9.42
N THR A 101 -10.40 -15.82 9.50
CA THR A 101 -11.01 -14.54 9.14
C THR A 101 -11.23 -14.43 7.63
N VAL A 102 -10.27 -14.88 6.82
CA VAL A 102 -10.37 -14.84 5.36
C VAL A 102 -11.60 -15.62 4.88
N THR A 103 -11.83 -16.82 5.39
CA THR A 103 -13.00 -17.64 5.01
C THR A 103 -14.31 -16.99 5.39
N GLN A 104 -14.38 -16.29 6.51
CA GLN A 104 -15.59 -15.57 6.96
C GLN A 104 -15.96 -14.39 6.06
N ILE A 105 -14.98 -13.71 5.48
CA ILE A 105 -15.21 -12.51 4.64
C ILE A 105 -15.34 -12.82 3.14
N MET A 106 -15.20 -14.08 2.72
CA MET A 106 -15.34 -14.47 1.30
C MET A 106 -16.64 -14.00 0.63
N PRO A 107 -17.82 -14.06 1.26
CA PRO A 107 -19.06 -13.53 0.67
C PRO A 107 -18.98 -12.03 0.38
N MET A 108 -18.25 -11.27 1.22
CA MET A 108 -18.05 -9.83 1.02
C MET A 108 -17.15 -9.56 -0.19
N PHE A 109 -16.16 -10.40 -0.44
CA PHE A 109 -15.34 -10.32 -1.64
C PHE A 109 -16.13 -10.60 -2.92
N ALA A 110 -17.05 -11.55 -2.91
CA ALA A 110 -17.97 -11.78 -4.03
C ALA A 110 -18.87 -10.55 -4.29
N MET A 111 -19.44 -9.96 -3.24
CA MET A 111 -20.25 -8.74 -3.35
C MET A 111 -19.43 -7.54 -3.84
N ARG A 112 -18.17 -7.41 -3.39
CA ARG A 112 -17.22 -6.42 -3.89
C ARG A 112 -16.96 -6.60 -5.39
N ALA A 113 -16.75 -7.83 -5.85
CA ALA A 113 -16.52 -8.12 -7.27
C ALA A 113 -17.73 -7.76 -8.13
N LEU A 114 -18.95 -8.07 -7.68
CA LEU A 114 -20.18 -7.65 -8.33
C LEU A 114 -20.29 -6.12 -8.42
N GLY A 115 -20.01 -5.41 -7.31
CA GLY A 115 -20.03 -3.96 -7.24
C GLY A 115 -19.02 -3.33 -8.21
N GLY A 116 -17.79 -3.84 -8.25
CA GLY A 116 -16.76 -3.43 -9.19
C GLY A 116 -17.16 -3.66 -10.65
N GLY A 117 -17.74 -4.81 -10.96
CA GLY A 117 -18.25 -5.12 -12.30
C GLY A 117 -19.35 -4.16 -12.77
N LEU A 118 -20.29 -3.82 -11.90
CA LEU A 118 -21.33 -2.81 -12.19
C LEU A 118 -20.73 -1.43 -12.45
N TYR A 119 -19.76 -1.00 -11.64
CA TYR A 119 -19.08 0.27 -11.84
C TYR A 119 -18.36 0.32 -13.20
N ILE A 120 -17.63 -0.74 -13.56
CA ILE A 120 -16.93 -0.84 -14.85
C ILE A 120 -17.93 -0.80 -16.00
N ALA A 121 -19.04 -1.55 -15.93
CA ALA A 121 -20.07 -1.53 -16.96
C ALA A 121 -20.66 -0.12 -17.15
N GLY A 122 -20.92 0.59 -16.05
CA GLY A 122 -21.33 1.98 -16.08
C GLY A 122 -20.29 2.89 -16.74
N ALA A 123 -19.02 2.75 -16.36
CA ALA A 123 -17.91 3.55 -16.91
C ALA A 123 -17.74 3.32 -18.42
N VAL A 124 -17.83 2.08 -18.89
CA VAL A 124 -17.79 1.75 -20.33
C VAL A 124 -18.93 2.43 -21.08
N ALA A 125 -20.16 2.40 -20.52
CA ALA A 125 -21.30 3.09 -21.11
C ALA A 125 -21.08 4.61 -21.16
N ALA A 126 -20.46 5.20 -20.13
CA ALA A 126 -20.13 6.63 -20.10
C ALA A 126 -19.10 6.99 -21.17
N VAL A 127 -18.01 6.23 -21.29
CA VAL A 127 -16.98 6.44 -22.30
C VAL A 127 -17.56 6.34 -23.70
N PHE A 128 -18.37 5.33 -23.98
CA PHE A 128 -19.06 5.22 -25.26
C PHE A 128 -19.97 6.40 -25.54
N ASN A 129 -20.78 6.81 -24.56
CA ASN A 129 -21.71 7.93 -24.70
C ASN A 129 -20.97 9.25 -25.00
N LEU A 130 -19.88 9.52 -24.29
CA LEU A 130 -19.05 10.72 -24.49
C LEU A 130 -18.32 10.68 -25.82
N TRP A 131 -17.78 9.54 -26.23
CA TRP A 131 -17.17 9.36 -27.54
C TRP A 131 -18.17 9.58 -28.67
N ALA A 132 -19.36 8.98 -28.58
CA ALA A 132 -20.43 9.19 -29.58
C ALA A 132 -20.93 10.64 -29.60
N THR A 133 -20.94 11.31 -28.44
CA THR A 133 -21.24 12.75 -28.34
C THR A 133 -20.21 13.58 -29.10
N ALA A 134 -18.93 13.34 -28.88
CA ALA A 134 -17.84 14.05 -29.55
C ALA A 134 -17.87 13.83 -31.08
N ARG A 135 -18.24 12.63 -31.52
CA ARG A 135 -18.36 12.28 -32.94
C ARG A 135 -19.53 12.95 -33.67
N GLN A 136 -20.55 13.44 -32.97
CA GLN A 136 -21.70 14.15 -33.55
C GLN A 136 -21.44 15.64 -33.77
N GLY A 137 -20.41 16.17 -33.15
CA GLY A 137 -20.06 17.58 -33.23
C GLY A 137 -18.70 17.81 -33.86
N SER A 138 -18.30 19.05 -33.95
CA SER A 138 -16.96 19.49 -34.32
C SER A 138 -16.34 20.27 -33.18
N LEU A 139 -15.03 20.13 -33.01
CA LEU A 139 -14.31 20.87 -31.97
C LEU A 139 -14.43 22.38 -32.26
N ILE A 140 -15.00 23.10 -31.32
CA ILE A 140 -15.12 24.58 -31.40
C ILE A 140 -13.85 25.16 -30.81
N ALA A 141 -12.85 25.43 -31.67
CA ALA A 141 -11.52 25.82 -31.24
C ALA A 141 -11.38 27.30 -30.83
N GLU A 142 -12.32 28.17 -31.25
CA GLU A 142 -12.15 29.63 -31.19
C GLU A 142 -13.42 30.43 -30.87
N GLU A 143 -14.41 29.88 -30.18
CA GLU A 143 -15.50 30.69 -29.67
C GLU A 143 -15.05 31.43 -28.40
N GLU A 144 -14.86 32.74 -28.51
CA GLU A 144 -14.79 33.60 -27.33
C GLU A 144 -16.13 33.53 -26.59
N GLU A 145 -16.19 32.79 -25.49
CA GLU A 145 -17.33 32.88 -24.57
C GLU A 145 -17.36 34.30 -23.99
N GLN A 146 -18.35 35.06 -24.41
CA GLN A 146 -18.65 36.34 -23.79
C GLN A 146 -19.13 36.07 -22.36
N ALA A 147 -18.30 36.33 -21.40
CA ALA A 147 -18.71 36.39 -20.01
C ALA A 147 -19.82 37.43 -19.89
N LEU A 148 -20.94 37.07 -19.28
CA LEU A 148 -21.98 38.05 -18.93
C LEU A 148 -21.31 39.20 -18.17
N PRO A 149 -21.60 40.48 -18.53
CA PRO A 149 -21.06 41.61 -17.80
C PRO A 149 -21.39 41.48 -16.32
N LEU A 150 -20.37 41.53 -15.46
CA LEU A 150 -20.57 41.58 -14.03
C LEU A 150 -21.54 42.72 -13.72
N ASP A 151 -22.71 42.42 -13.17
CA ASP A 151 -23.60 43.44 -12.64
C ASP A 151 -22.85 44.25 -11.58
N THR A 152 -22.47 45.46 -11.93
CA THR A 152 -21.69 46.37 -11.09
C THR A 152 -22.37 46.65 -9.76
N ARG A 153 -23.67 46.52 -9.67
CA ARG A 153 -24.42 46.63 -8.40
C ARG A 153 -24.24 45.41 -7.52
N VAL A 154 -24.17 44.22 -8.09
CA VAL A 154 -23.86 42.99 -7.35
C VAL A 154 -22.41 42.99 -6.88
N ALA A 155 -21.49 43.44 -7.74
CA ALA A 155 -20.07 43.60 -7.39
C ALA A 155 -19.89 44.62 -6.24
N GLN A 156 -20.64 45.72 -6.22
CA GLN A 156 -20.59 46.72 -5.14
C GLN A 156 -21.26 46.23 -3.84
N SER A 157 -22.38 45.52 -3.92
CA SER A 157 -23.06 44.97 -2.73
C SER A 157 -22.27 43.84 -2.05
N HIS A 158 -21.39 43.19 -2.80
CA HIS A 158 -20.50 42.14 -2.30
C HIS A 158 -19.09 42.62 -1.93
N ALA A 159 -18.84 43.91 -1.95
CA ALA A 159 -17.58 44.52 -1.47
C ALA A 159 -17.47 44.51 0.07
N SER A 160 -18.04 43.52 0.75
CA SER A 160 -17.73 43.30 2.14
C SER A 160 -16.26 42.89 2.22
N SER A 161 -15.49 43.58 3.05
CA SER A 161 -14.04 43.47 3.25
C SER A 161 -13.62 42.16 3.95
N SER A 162 -14.15 41.02 3.55
CA SER A 162 -13.65 39.76 4.10
C SER A 162 -12.28 39.45 3.49
N VAL A 163 -11.36 38.98 4.33
CA VAL A 163 -10.02 38.54 3.92
C VAL A 163 -10.09 37.55 2.75
N HIS A 164 -11.08 36.67 2.77
CA HIS A 164 -11.34 35.70 1.72
C HIS A 164 -11.53 36.36 0.34
N ARG A 165 -12.44 37.33 0.22
CA ARG A 165 -12.68 38.05 -1.05
C ARG A 165 -11.51 38.93 -1.46
N TRP A 166 -10.81 39.48 -0.49
CA TRP A 166 -9.59 40.23 -0.76
C TRP A 166 -8.52 39.35 -1.43
N LEU A 167 -8.37 38.09 -0.96
CA LEU A 167 -7.46 37.09 -1.54
C LEU A 167 -7.91 36.62 -2.92
N GLU A 168 -9.22 36.30 -3.09
CA GLU A 168 -9.79 35.86 -4.38
C GLU A 168 -9.61 36.91 -5.48
N GLY A 169 -9.72 38.20 -5.15
CA GLY A 169 -9.48 39.29 -6.08
C GLY A 169 -8.01 39.53 -6.43
N ARG A 170 -7.08 38.76 -5.86
CA ARG A 170 -5.63 38.92 -6.04
C ARG A 170 -4.92 37.59 -6.27
N PRO A 171 -5.10 36.95 -7.44
CA PRO A 171 -4.65 35.59 -7.68
C PRO A 171 -3.15 35.39 -7.47
N THR A 172 -2.31 36.37 -7.82
CA THR A 172 -0.85 36.31 -7.59
C THR A 172 -0.51 36.30 -6.11
N GLN A 173 -1.16 37.16 -5.31
CA GLN A 173 -0.94 37.22 -3.87
C GLN A 173 -1.48 35.96 -3.18
N PHE A 174 -2.64 35.46 -3.61
CA PHE A 174 -3.21 34.22 -3.14
C PHE A 174 -2.28 33.02 -3.40
N ALA A 175 -1.75 32.90 -4.61
CA ALA A 175 -0.79 31.85 -4.97
C ALA A 175 0.49 31.94 -4.14
N LEU A 176 1.04 33.16 -3.97
CA LEU A 176 2.24 33.36 -3.16
C LEU A 176 2.01 33.01 -1.69
N LEU A 177 0.92 33.46 -1.10
CA LEU A 177 0.58 33.13 0.30
C LEU A 177 0.33 31.65 0.50
N THR A 178 -0.33 30.99 -0.47
CA THR A 178 -0.54 29.53 -0.47
C THR A 178 0.81 28.81 -0.51
N PHE A 179 1.71 29.22 -1.41
CA PHE A 179 3.06 28.66 -1.50
C PHE A 179 3.83 28.83 -0.19
N VAL A 180 3.81 30.04 0.41
CA VAL A 180 4.46 30.31 1.69
C VAL A 180 3.87 29.45 2.81
N ALA A 181 2.55 29.26 2.87
CA ALA A 181 1.91 28.42 3.87
C ALA A 181 2.32 26.95 3.73
N ILE A 182 2.35 26.43 2.50
CA ILE A 182 2.80 25.05 2.19
C ILE A 182 4.29 24.92 2.56
N PHE A 183 5.10 25.89 2.20
CA PHE A 183 6.55 25.89 2.49
C PHE A 183 6.81 25.88 4.00
N ILE A 184 6.13 26.75 4.76
CA ILE A 184 6.25 26.77 6.24
C ILE A 184 5.86 25.40 6.82
N GLY A 185 4.73 24.83 6.40
CA GLY A 185 4.31 23.50 6.83
C GLY A 185 5.34 22.41 6.53
N GLY A 186 5.90 22.42 5.31
CA GLY A 186 6.96 21.48 4.91
C GLY A 186 8.25 21.66 5.72
N VAL A 187 8.67 22.90 5.96
CA VAL A 187 9.89 23.20 6.75
C VAL A 187 9.73 22.74 8.20
N VAL A 188 8.57 23.00 8.82
CA VAL A 188 8.29 22.59 10.21
C VAL A 188 8.38 21.09 10.39
N GLU A 189 7.99 20.31 9.38
CA GLU A 189 8.05 18.83 9.40
C GLU A 189 9.46 18.33 9.02
N TYR A 190 10.01 18.86 7.91
CA TYR A 190 11.25 18.35 7.32
C TYR A 190 12.50 18.71 8.12
N VAL A 191 12.62 19.97 8.57
CA VAL A 191 13.85 20.46 9.22
C VAL A 191 14.18 19.72 10.53
N PRO A 192 13.23 19.48 11.45
CA PRO A 192 13.52 18.70 12.64
C PRO A 192 13.95 17.26 12.30
N THR A 193 13.30 16.64 11.31
CA THR A 193 13.65 15.28 10.88
C THR A 193 15.05 15.22 10.28
N ALA A 194 15.46 16.24 9.52
CA ALA A 194 16.78 16.27 8.88
C ALA A 194 17.92 16.65 9.83
N LEU A 195 17.65 17.48 10.85
CA LEU A 195 18.69 18.03 11.73
C LEU A 195 18.81 17.31 13.08
N VAL A 196 17.76 16.63 13.53
CA VAL A 196 17.74 15.97 14.84
C VAL A 196 17.94 14.47 14.65
N GLU A 197 19.16 13.99 14.84
CA GLU A 197 19.53 12.58 14.68
C GLU A 197 18.65 11.62 15.50
N SER A 198 18.21 12.03 16.70
CA SER A 198 17.31 11.24 17.54
C SER A 198 15.93 11.01 16.93
N ASN A 199 15.52 11.76 15.91
CA ASN A 199 14.29 11.56 15.16
C ASN A 199 14.39 10.40 14.15
N ILE A 200 15.62 9.95 13.86
CA ILE A 200 15.90 8.78 13.01
C ILE A 200 16.41 7.67 13.93
N PRO A 201 15.51 6.86 14.53
CA PRO A 201 15.94 5.81 15.42
C PRO A 201 16.76 4.77 14.67
N THR A 202 17.90 4.36 15.25
CA THR A 202 18.75 3.29 14.72
C THR A 202 18.83 2.15 15.72
N ILE A 203 18.97 0.94 15.20
CA ILE A 203 19.22 -0.27 16.00
C ILE A 203 20.54 -0.88 15.49
N ALA A 204 21.51 -1.00 16.37
CA ALA A 204 22.88 -1.45 15.99
C ALA A 204 22.91 -2.84 15.33
N ALA A 205 21.96 -3.71 15.66
CA ALA A 205 21.87 -5.05 15.07
C ALA A 205 21.30 -5.03 13.62
N VAL A 206 20.60 -3.97 13.22
CA VAL A 206 20.01 -3.88 11.88
C VAL A 206 21.10 -3.56 10.87
N LYS A 207 21.19 -4.39 9.83
CA LYS A 207 22.21 -4.30 8.79
C LYS A 207 21.55 -3.97 7.43
N PRO A 208 22.32 -3.35 6.51
CA PRO A 208 21.89 -3.21 5.12
C PRO A 208 21.50 -4.55 4.50
N TYR A 209 20.57 -4.52 3.55
CA TYR A 209 20.26 -5.69 2.75
C TYR A 209 21.47 -6.12 1.93
N THR A 210 21.72 -7.41 1.86
CA THR A 210 22.70 -7.95 0.93
C THR A 210 22.23 -7.79 -0.52
N PRO A 211 23.11 -7.88 -1.52
CA PRO A 211 22.70 -7.73 -2.93
C PRO A 211 21.57 -8.69 -3.35
N LEU A 212 21.59 -9.93 -2.88
CA LEU A 212 20.52 -10.89 -3.17
C LEU A 212 19.22 -10.55 -2.45
N GLU A 213 19.27 -10.11 -1.20
CA GLU A 213 18.10 -9.65 -0.44
C GLU A 213 17.49 -8.40 -1.06
N LEU A 214 18.33 -7.49 -1.60
CA LEU A 214 17.88 -6.28 -2.27
C LEU A 214 17.12 -6.60 -3.57
N GLU A 215 17.62 -7.54 -4.39
CA GLU A 215 16.88 -8.04 -5.56
C GLU A 215 15.58 -8.75 -5.15
N GLY A 216 15.61 -9.55 -4.09
CA GLY A 216 14.41 -10.19 -3.54
C GLY A 216 13.37 -9.18 -3.05
N ARG A 217 13.80 -8.05 -2.50
CA ARG A 217 12.94 -6.93 -2.11
C ARG A 217 12.30 -6.27 -3.33
N ASP A 218 13.05 -6.08 -4.41
CA ASP A 218 12.52 -5.53 -5.65
C ASP A 218 11.48 -6.46 -6.29
N LEU A 219 11.73 -7.78 -6.27
CA LEU A 219 10.75 -8.80 -6.67
C LEU A 219 9.48 -8.74 -5.82
N TYR A 220 9.62 -8.61 -4.51
CA TYR A 220 8.49 -8.47 -3.58
C TYR A 220 7.61 -7.25 -3.92
N ILE A 221 8.23 -6.14 -4.34
CA ILE A 221 7.53 -4.94 -4.82
C ILE A 221 6.91 -5.19 -6.20
N ARG A 222 7.65 -5.74 -7.13
CA ARG A 222 7.22 -6.03 -8.51
C ARG A 222 5.99 -6.94 -8.54
N GLU A 223 6.01 -8.00 -7.76
CA GLU A 223 4.88 -8.95 -7.66
C GLU A 223 3.71 -8.40 -6.83
N GLY A 224 3.88 -7.25 -6.20
CA GLY A 224 2.82 -6.58 -5.45
C GLY A 224 2.48 -7.23 -4.11
N CYS A 225 3.40 -7.98 -3.51
CA CYS A 225 3.20 -8.67 -2.23
C CYS A 225 2.76 -7.71 -1.12
N ASN A 226 3.33 -6.49 -1.12
CA ASN A 226 2.99 -5.42 -0.18
C ASN A 226 1.56 -4.87 -0.33
N ASN A 227 0.84 -5.21 -1.42
CA ASN A 227 -0.56 -4.84 -1.59
C ASN A 227 -1.51 -5.74 -0.77
N CYS A 228 -1.09 -6.97 -0.44
CA CYS A 228 -1.88 -7.93 0.32
C CYS A 228 -1.31 -8.19 1.72
N HIS A 229 0.01 -8.07 1.89
CA HIS A 229 0.72 -8.29 3.14
C HIS A 229 1.28 -6.99 3.71
N SER A 230 1.16 -6.80 5.01
CA SER A 230 1.86 -5.73 5.73
C SER A 230 3.21 -6.21 6.23
N GLN A 231 4.10 -5.28 6.53
CA GLN A 231 5.38 -5.50 7.21
C GLN A 231 5.52 -4.58 8.42
N MET A 232 4.45 -4.44 9.20
CA MET A 232 4.47 -3.65 10.44
C MET A 232 3.51 -4.24 11.46
N ILE A 233 4.05 -4.85 12.49
CA ILE A 233 3.31 -5.36 13.64
C ILE A 233 3.13 -4.22 14.64
N ARG A 234 1.89 -3.86 14.92
CA ARG A 234 1.56 -2.79 15.86
C ARG A 234 1.74 -3.24 17.31
N PRO A 235 1.98 -2.33 18.28
CA PRO A 235 2.18 -2.66 19.69
C PRO A 235 0.87 -2.98 20.42
N PHE A 236 0.09 -3.91 19.84
CA PHE A 236 -1.14 -4.44 20.43
C PHE A 236 -0.94 -5.90 20.80
N ARG A 237 -1.42 -6.30 21.98
CA ARG A 237 -1.33 -7.66 22.46
C ARG A 237 -1.76 -8.68 21.42
N SER A 238 -2.90 -8.46 20.76
CA SER A 238 -3.42 -9.37 19.73
C SER A 238 -2.51 -9.52 18.50
N GLU A 239 -1.73 -8.48 18.14
CA GLU A 239 -0.79 -8.56 17.04
C GLU A 239 0.51 -9.24 17.45
N VAL A 240 1.00 -8.93 18.65
CA VAL A 240 2.23 -9.54 19.19
C VAL A 240 2.03 -11.04 19.40
N GLU A 241 0.88 -11.46 19.92
CA GLU A 241 0.56 -12.89 20.09
C GLU A 241 0.40 -13.63 18.74
N ARG A 242 -0.08 -12.94 17.71
CA ARG A 242 -0.27 -13.54 16.37
C ARG A 242 1.01 -13.61 15.54
N TYR A 243 1.80 -12.55 15.56
CA TYR A 243 2.91 -12.36 14.61
C TYR A 243 4.30 -12.36 15.28
N GLY A 244 4.38 -12.12 16.57
CA GLY A 244 5.61 -11.90 17.31
C GLY A 244 5.83 -10.44 17.69
N ASP A 245 7.01 -10.09 18.15
CA ASP A 245 7.35 -8.76 18.68
C ASP A 245 6.96 -7.63 17.74
N TYR A 246 6.38 -6.54 18.30
CA TYR A 246 5.99 -5.38 17.53
C TYR A 246 7.18 -4.72 16.82
N SER A 247 6.90 -4.14 15.66
CA SER A 247 7.88 -3.49 14.81
C SER A 247 8.40 -2.21 15.42
N LYS A 248 9.72 -2.04 15.45
CA LYS A 248 10.41 -0.84 15.94
C LYS A 248 10.83 0.02 14.74
N ALA A 249 10.73 1.34 14.86
CA ALA A 249 11.05 2.25 13.78
C ALA A 249 12.47 2.06 13.22
N GLY A 250 13.45 1.77 14.08
CA GLY A 250 14.84 1.54 13.68
C GLY A 250 15.06 0.28 12.83
N GLU A 251 14.10 -0.63 12.75
CA GLU A 251 14.20 -1.81 11.89
C GLU A 251 14.06 -1.47 10.41
N PHE A 252 13.49 -0.32 10.07
CA PHE A 252 13.20 0.13 8.70
C PHE A 252 14.17 1.20 8.21
N VAL A 253 15.22 1.51 8.95
CA VAL A 253 16.13 2.63 8.65
C VAL A 253 16.78 2.54 7.27
N TYR A 254 16.91 1.34 6.72
CA TYR A 254 17.47 1.09 5.39
C TYR A 254 16.42 0.74 4.33
N ASP A 255 15.12 0.87 4.66
CA ASP A 255 14.04 0.63 3.71
C ASP A 255 13.70 1.88 2.90
N HIS A 256 13.95 1.82 1.61
CA HIS A 256 13.65 2.88 0.65
C HIS A 256 12.89 2.29 -0.56
N PRO A 257 11.53 2.46 -0.61
CA PRO A 257 10.57 2.97 0.38
C PRO A 257 10.21 1.98 1.47
N PHE A 258 9.49 2.42 2.51
CA PHE A 258 8.87 1.54 3.50
C PHE A 258 7.79 0.66 2.86
N LEU A 259 7.76 -0.63 3.23
CA LEU A 259 6.80 -1.61 2.72
C LEU A 259 5.78 -2.03 3.79
N TRP A 260 5.37 -1.09 4.63
CA TRP A 260 4.43 -1.35 5.73
C TRP A 260 3.08 -1.89 5.30
N GLY A 261 2.65 -1.56 4.07
CA GLY A 261 1.35 -1.93 3.54
C GLY A 261 0.22 -1.06 4.10
N SER A 262 -0.98 -1.24 3.53
CA SER A 262 -2.19 -0.52 3.94
C SER A 262 -3.32 -1.44 4.39
N LYS A 263 -3.23 -2.73 4.08
CA LYS A 263 -4.23 -3.75 4.40
C LYS A 263 -3.56 -5.10 4.64
N ARG A 264 -4.31 -6.02 5.24
CA ARG A 264 -3.93 -7.43 5.41
C ARG A 264 -4.98 -8.31 4.76
N THR A 265 -4.83 -8.57 3.47
CA THR A 265 -5.53 -9.66 2.79
C THR A 265 -4.86 -11.00 3.13
N GLY A 266 -3.54 -10.96 3.33
CA GLY A 266 -2.72 -11.99 3.95
C GLY A 266 -2.11 -11.49 5.27
N PRO A 267 -1.44 -12.36 6.05
CA PRO A 267 -0.84 -12.04 7.34
C PRO A 267 0.30 -11.01 7.21
N ASP A 268 0.67 -10.39 8.34
CA ASP A 268 1.89 -9.57 8.42
C ASP A 268 3.13 -10.44 8.26
N LEU A 269 4.11 -9.95 7.49
CA LEU A 269 5.32 -10.70 7.15
C LEU A 269 6.60 -10.18 7.85
N HIS A 270 6.51 -9.16 8.70
CA HIS A 270 7.70 -8.57 9.30
C HIS A 270 8.49 -9.52 10.20
N ARG A 271 7.89 -10.62 10.66
CA ARG A 271 8.57 -11.65 11.47
C ARG A 271 8.58 -13.02 10.78
N ILE A 272 8.52 -13.04 9.45
CA ILE A 272 8.46 -14.30 8.71
C ILE A 272 9.83 -15.00 8.63
N GLY A 273 10.93 -14.25 8.71
CA GLY A 273 12.28 -14.78 8.61
C GLY A 273 12.55 -15.86 9.66
N GLY A 274 13.04 -17.00 9.22
CA GLY A 274 13.32 -18.18 10.06
C GLY A 274 12.07 -18.89 10.60
N LYS A 275 10.85 -18.48 10.24
CA LYS A 275 9.61 -19.14 10.68
C LYS A 275 9.32 -20.41 9.89
N TYR A 276 9.63 -20.41 8.61
CA TYR A 276 9.45 -21.54 7.70
C TYR A 276 10.75 -21.84 6.95
N PRO A 277 10.99 -23.10 6.53
CA PRO A 277 12.16 -23.44 5.72
C PRO A 277 12.05 -22.87 4.30
N ASP A 278 13.18 -22.77 3.60
CA ASP A 278 13.26 -22.25 2.23
C ASP A 278 12.32 -23.01 1.26
N SER A 279 12.25 -24.34 1.42
CA SER A 279 11.35 -25.20 0.63
C SER A 279 9.86 -24.85 0.82
N TRP A 280 9.45 -24.47 2.02
CA TRP A 280 8.10 -24.02 2.26
C TRP A 280 7.78 -22.74 1.48
N HIS A 281 8.70 -21.77 1.48
CA HIS A 281 8.52 -20.53 0.72
C HIS A 281 8.40 -20.81 -0.79
N ALA A 282 9.25 -21.69 -1.33
CA ALA A 282 9.18 -22.06 -2.74
C ALA A 282 7.85 -22.75 -3.10
N LEU A 283 7.37 -23.69 -2.27
CA LEU A 283 6.10 -24.36 -2.46
C LEU A 283 4.93 -23.39 -2.33
N HIS A 284 4.97 -22.49 -1.34
CA HIS A 284 3.93 -21.51 -1.11
C HIS A 284 3.81 -20.52 -2.28
N MET A 285 4.90 -20.11 -2.91
CA MET A 285 4.84 -19.28 -4.12
C MET A 285 4.34 -20.08 -5.33
N LYS A 286 4.69 -21.35 -5.43
CA LYS A 286 4.24 -22.22 -6.53
C LYS A 286 2.74 -22.52 -6.45
N ASP A 287 2.27 -22.86 -5.26
CA ASP A 287 0.88 -23.25 -4.98
C ASP A 287 0.55 -22.93 -3.50
N PRO A 288 0.01 -21.73 -3.22
CA PRO A 288 -0.27 -21.31 -1.85
C PRO A 288 -1.26 -22.22 -1.12
N GLU A 289 -2.22 -22.82 -1.83
CA GLU A 289 -3.23 -23.66 -1.24
C GLU A 289 -2.67 -25.01 -0.75
N SER A 290 -1.60 -25.51 -1.40
CA SER A 290 -0.93 -26.74 -0.98
C SER A 290 -0.27 -26.65 0.40
N THR A 291 0.19 -25.45 0.77
CA THR A 291 0.83 -25.19 2.07
C THR A 291 -0.09 -24.54 3.10
N SER A 292 -1.17 -23.91 2.62
CA SER A 292 -2.15 -23.18 3.43
C SER A 292 -3.56 -23.40 2.87
N PRO A 293 -4.23 -24.55 3.18
CA PRO A 293 -5.54 -24.86 2.66
C PRO A 293 -6.58 -23.78 2.93
N GLY A 294 -7.30 -23.36 1.88
CA GLY A 294 -8.25 -22.23 1.92
C GLY A 294 -7.61 -20.87 1.66
N SER A 295 -6.34 -20.83 1.26
CA SER A 295 -5.66 -19.60 0.84
C SER A 295 -6.30 -19.01 -0.41
N ILE A 296 -6.46 -17.68 -0.41
CA ILE A 296 -6.88 -16.90 -1.59
C ILE A 296 -5.69 -16.21 -2.29
N MET A 297 -4.46 -16.48 -1.82
CA MET A 297 -3.25 -15.95 -2.44
C MET A 297 -3.11 -16.53 -3.86
N PRO A 298 -2.87 -15.72 -4.89
CA PRO A 298 -2.56 -16.23 -6.22
C PRO A 298 -1.23 -16.99 -6.23
N ALA A 299 -1.10 -17.94 -7.14
CA ALA A 299 0.15 -18.65 -7.39
C ALA A 299 1.11 -17.79 -8.22
N TYR A 300 2.41 -17.94 -7.98
CA TYR A 300 3.51 -17.25 -8.67
C TYR A 300 4.53 -18.26 -9.23
N PRO A 301 4.10 -19.22 -10.08
CA PRO A 301 4.96 -20.30 -10.55
C PRO A 301 6.14 -19.81 -11.41
N TRP A 302 6.01 -18.67 -12.09
CA TRP A 302 7.08 -18.07 -12.90
C TRP A 302 8.33 -17.74 -12.08
N LEU A 303 8.22 -17.41 -10.80
CA LEU A 303 9.36 -17.16 -9.93
C LEU A 303 10.34 -18.35 -9.83
N LEU A 304 9.83 -19.57 -10.05
CA LEU A 304 10.65 -20.79 -10.02
C LEU A 304 11.35 -21.04 -11.36
N THR A 305 10.89 -20.42 -12.44
CA THR A 305 11.39 -20.66 -13.82
C THR A 305 12.13 -19.47 -14.40
N ASP A 306 11.73 -18.26 -14.06
CA ASP A 306 12.31 -17.05 -14.60
C ASP A 306 13.69 -16.78 -14.01
N ALA A 307 14.61 -16.33 -14.87
CA ALA A 307 15.95 -15.99 -14.44
C ALA A 307 15.98 -14.61 -13.77
N LEU A 308 16.72 -14.52 -12.68
CA LEU A 308 16.94 -13.27 -11.97
C LEU A 308 17.82 -12.33 -12.80
N ASP A 309 17.30 -11.18 -13.16
CA ASP A 309 18.10 -10.11 -13.76
C ASP A 309 18.69 -9.21 -12.66
N TYR A 310 19.99 -9.33 -12.45
CA TYR A 310 20.78 -8.52 -11.52
C TYR A 310 21.82 -7.65 -12.22
N SER A 311 21.62 -7.37 -13.50
CA SER A 311 22.56 -6.58 -14.33
C SER A 311 22.79 -5.15 -13.82
N LEU A 312 21.91 -4.64 -12.94
CA LEU A 312 21.98 -3.30 -12.35
C LEU A 312 22.28 -3.32 -10.84
N ILE A 313 22.72 -4.45 -10.28
CA ILE A 313 22.89 -4.56 -8.81
C ILE A 313 23.96 -3.59 -8.28
N ASP A 314 25.01 -3.33 -9.04
CA ASP A 314 26.03 -2.34 -8.72
C ASP A 314 25.44 -0.94 -8.54
N LYS A 315 24.57 -0.53 -9.48
CA LYS A 315 23.88 0.77 -9.43
C LYS A 315 22.85 0.85 -8.32
N LYS A 316 22.17 -0.24 -8.01
CA LYS A 316 21.23 -0.32 -6.89
C LYS A 316 21.95 -0.12 -5.57
N VAL A 317 23.07 -0.81 -5.34
CA VAL A 317 23.89 -0.63 -4.13
C VAL A 317 24.40 0.82 -4.03
N GLU A 318 24.85 1.41 -5.14
CA GLU A 318 25.32 2.80 -5.13
C GLU A 318 24.18 3.80 -4.88
N ALA A 319 22.99 3.55 -5.43
CA ALA A 319 21.80 4.35 -5.14
C ALA A 319 21.42 4.28 -3.64
N MET A 320 21.47 3.09 -3.04
CA MET A 320 21.20 2.92 -1.61
C MET A 320 22.26 3.64 -0.76
N ARG A 321 23.56 3.64 -1.15
CA ARG A 321 24.59 4.45 -0.50
C ARG A 321 24.28 5.94 -0.56
N THR A 322 23.83 6.42 -1.70
CA THR A 322 23.41 7.84 -1.89
C THR A 322 22.25 8.19 -0.95
N LEU A 323 21.38 7.24 -0.63
CA LEU A 323 20.29 7.39 0.34
C LEU A 323 20.74 7.25 1.80
N GLY A 324 22.03 7.05 2.06
CA GLY A 324 22.60 6.96 3.41
C GLY A 324 22.71 5.55 3.99
N VAL A 325 22.46 4.51 3.20
CA VAL A 325 22.70 3.12 3.65
C VAL A 325 24.20 2.84 3.74
N PRO A 326 24.73 2.33 4.86
CA PRO A 326 26.17 2.25 5.14
C PRO A 326 26.83 1.04 4.50
N TYR A 327 26.74 0.91 3.17
CA TYR A 327 27.59 -0.05 2.44
C TYR A 327 29.03 0.45 2.40
N GLU A 328 29.98 -0.46 2.46
CA GLU A 328 31.40 -0.14 2.36
C GLU A 328 31.73 0.49 1.00
N GLU A 329 32.75 1.37 1.00
CA GLU A 329 33.20 1.99 -0.24
C GLU A 329 33.76 0.90 -1.19
N GLY A 330 33.30 0.95 -2.45
CA GLY A 330 33.70 -0.05 -3.45
C GLY A 330 32.88 -1.36 -3.42
N PHE A 331 32.03 -1.60 -2.41
CA PHE A 331 31.23 -2.83 -2.32
C PHE A 331 30.34 -3.06 -3.55
N ALA A 332 29.90 -1.98 -4.21
CA ALA A 332 29.09 -2.08 -5.44
C ALA A 332 29.78 -2.91 -6.54
N ILE A 333 31.13 -2.88 -6.63
CA ILE A 333 31.91 -3.67 -7.60
C ILE A 333 31.82 -5.17 -7.31
N GLU A 334 31.73 -5.54 -6.04
CA GLU A 334 31.69 -6.93 -5.58
C GLU A 334 30.24 -7.47 -5.45
N ALA A 335 29.25 -6.60 -5.61
CA ALA A 335 27.83 -6.90 -5.34
C ALA A 335 27.32 -8.11 -6.15
N ALA A 336 27.67 -8.21 -7.44
CA ALA A 336 27.27 -9.35 -8.27
C ALA A 336 27.89 -10.66 -7.80
N ALA A 337 29.18 -10.67 -7.44
CA ALA A 337 29.86 -11.87 -6.95
C ALA A 337 29.32 -12.33 -5.58
N ASP A 338 28.99 -11.37 -4.70
CA ASP A 338 28.35 -11.68 -3.41
C ASP A 338 26.94 -12.23 -3.61
N LEU A 339 26.14 -11.64 -4.51
CA LEU A 339 24.81 -12.14 -4.91
C LEU A 339 24.88 -13.61 -5.36
N GLU A 340 25.77 -13.92 -6.30
CA GLU A 340 25.93 -15.29 -6.81
C GLU A 340 26.34 -16.28 -5.72
N LYS A 341 27.25 -15.88 -4.82
CA LYS A 341 27.66 -16.71 -3.68
C LYS A 341 26.48 -17.02 -2.76
N GLN A 342 25.66 -16.02 -2.45
CA GLN A 342 24.46 -16.20 -1.63
C GLN A 342 23.40 -17.03 -2.34
N SER A 343 23.17 -16.82 -3.64
CA SER A 343 22.23 -17.60 -4.46
C SER A 343 22.56 -19.09 -4.42
N ARG A 344 23.84 -19.44 -4.60
CA ARG A 344 24.31 -20.84 -4.49
C ARG A 344 24.05 -21.43 -3.10
N LYS A 345 24.19 -20.62 -2.03
CA LYS A 345 23.91 -21.07 -0.66
C LYS A 345 22.43 -21.36 -0.43
N VAL A 346 21.53 -20.49 -0.94
CA VAL A 346 20.07 -20.69 -0.83
C VAL A 346 19.65 -21.91 -1.65
N ALA A 347 20.12 -22.00 -2.90
CA ALA A 347 19.85 -23.16 -3.77
C ALA A 347 20.33 -24.48 -3.13
N GLY A 348 21.51 -24.50 -2.49
CA GLY A 348 22.01 -25.66 -1.76
C GLY A 348 21.07 -26.12 -0.64
N ARG A 349 20.52 -25.19 0.18
CA ARG A 349 19.53 -25.54 1.23
C ARG A 349 18.23 -26.10 0.64
N LEU A 350 17.84 -25.65 -0.55
CA LEU A 350 16.68 -26.21 -1.25
C LEU A 350 16.95 -27.64 -1.73
N VAL A 351 18.13 -27.89 -2.29
CA VAL A 351 18.56 -29.26 -2.68
C VAL A 351 18.59 -30.18 -1.47
N ASP A 352 19.13 -29.74 -0.32
CA ASP A 352 19.12 -30.49 0.93
C ASP A 352 17.69 -30.82 1.41
N SER A 353 16.72 -30.02 1.03
CA SER A 353 15.29 -30.22 1.29
C SER A 353 14.56 -31.03 0.20
N GLY A 354 15.27 -31.55 -0.80
CA GLY A 354 14.73 -32.33 -1.91
C GLY A 354 14.15 -31.51 -3.05
N MET A 355 14.47 -30.21 -3.15
CA MET A 355 14.00 -29.34 -4.23
C MET A 355 15.17 -28.85 -5.08
N GLU A 356 15.25 -29.30 -6.32
CA GLU A 356 16.23 -28.83 -7.29
C GLU A 356 15.75 -27.55 -7.97
N ILE A 357 16.29 -26.38 -7.56
CA ILE A 357 16.05 -25.08 -8.15
C ILE A 357 17.40 -24.45 -8.48
N ALA A 358 17.55 -23.99 -9.72
CA ALA A 358 18.80 -23.36 -10.15
C ALA A 358 19.04 -22.04 -9.37
N PRO A 359 20.29 -21.72 -9.02
CA PRO A 359 20.63 -20.57 -8.17
C PRO A 359 20.32 -19.21 -8.82
N ASP A 360 20.10 -19.18 -10.13
CA ASP A 360 19.78 -18.00 -10.92
C ASP A 360 18.26 -17.75 -11.04
N ARG A 361 17.40 -18.45 -10.30
CA ARG A 361 15.94 -18.23 -10.34
C ARG A 361 15.51 -17.12 -9.42
N GLU A 362 14.49 -16.36 -9.83
CA GLU A 362 13.92 -15.24 -9.06
C GLU A 362 13.49 -15.66 -7.65
N ILE A 363 12.94 -16.85 -7.50
CA ILE A 363 12.51 -17.39 -6.20
C ILE A 363 13.65 -17.42 -5.17
N ILE A 364 14.89 -17.60 -5.60
CA ILE A 364 16.07 -17.65 -4.73
C ILE A 364 16.28 -16.30 -4.03
N ALA A 365 16.17 -15.20 -4.78
CA ALA A 365 16.27 -13.84 -4.24
C ALA A 365 15.09 -13.51 -3.33
N LEU A 366 13.86 -13.87 -3.72
CA LEU A 366 12.68 -13.66 -2.90
C LEU A 366 12.78 -14.42 -1.57
N ILE A 367 13.23 -15.67 -1.57
CA ILE A 367 13.47 -16.45 -0.34
C ILE A 367 14.50 -15.75 0.55
N ALA A 368 15.61 -15.27 -0.02
CA ALA A 368 16.63 -14.56 0.74
C ALA A 368 16.04 -13.35 1.46
N TYR A 369 15.26 -12.54 0.77
CA TYR A 369 14.57 -11.40 1.35
C TYR A 369 13.57 -11.81 2.45
N MET A 370 12.70 -12.79 2.18
CA MET A 370 11.72 -13.27 3.15
C MET A 370 12.38 -13.82 4.43
N GLN A 371 13.49 -14.57 4.29
CA GLN A 371 14.24 -15.10 5.41
C GLN A 371 15.01 -14.02 6.20
N ARG A 372 15.20 -12.84 5.61
CA ARG A 372 15.84 -11.70 6.27
C ARG A 372 14.88 -10.98 7.23
N LEU A 373 13.60 -10.93 6.91
CA LEU A 373 12.62 -10.11 7.61
C LEU A 373 12.54 -10.41 9.11
N GLY A 374 12.84 -9.41 9.95
CA GLY A 374 12.75 -9.44 11.40
C GLY A 374 13.78 -10.33 12.10
N THR A 375 14.86 -10.73 11.41
CA THR A 375 15.90 -11.58 12.01
C THR A 375 16.96 -10.79 12.77
N ASP A 376 17.25 -9.55 12.39
CA ASP A 376 18.31 -8.74 12.99
C ASP A 376 18.12 -8.49 14.48
N ILE A 377 16.91 -8.14 14.89
CA ILE A 377 16.62 -7.88 16.30
C ILE A 377 16.66 -9.15 17.17
N ARG A 378 16.49 -10.35 16.57
CA ARG A 378 16.61 -11.62 17.31
C ARG A 378 18.08 -11.94 17.61
N ALA A 379 19.01 -11.58 16.73
CA ALA A 379 20.43 -11.74 16.95
C ALA A 379 20.92 -10.95 18.18
N ASP A 380 20.31 -9.77 18.43
CA ASP A 380 20.62 -8.94 19.60
C ASP A 380 20.03 -9.51 20.90
N ALA A 381 18.87 -10.15 20.84
CA ALA A 381 18.23 -10.79 21.99
C ALA A 381 19.03 -12.01 22.51
N THR A 382 19.75 -12.72 21.65
CA THR A 382 20.64 -13.82 22.05
C THR A 382 21.92 -13.34 22.75
N LEU A 383 22.34 -12.09 22.45
CA LEU A 383 23.47 -11.44 23.13
C LEU A 383 23.05 -10.80 24.46
N THR A 384 21.79 -10.46 24.62
CA THR A 384 21.24 -9.81 25.82
C THR A 384 20.38 -10.74 26.66
N GLY A 385 20.81 -11.95 26.97
CA GLY A 385 20.17 -12.83 28.00
C GLY A 385 19.84 -12.13 29.35
N ARG A 386 19.62 -10.80 29.27
CA ARG A 386 19.23 -9.86 30.34
C ARG A 386 17.75 -9.51 30.39
N HIS A 387 16.99 -9.71 29.31
CA HIS A 387 15.58 -9.28 29.32
C HIS A 387 14.65 -10.24 30.05
N ASP A 388 14.91 -11.54 30.05
CA ASP A 388 14.10 -12.50 30.84
C ASP A 388 14.25 -12.34 32.35
N LYS A 389 15.35 -11.74 32.82
CA LYS A 389 15.55 -11.48 34.25
C LYS A 389 14.87 -10.21 34.78
N LEU A 390 14.42 -9.31 33.91
CA LEU A 390 13.70 -8.09 34.31
C LEU A 390 12.19 -8.28 34.39
N MET A 391 11.61 -9.15 33.58
CA MET A 391 10.16 -9.44 33.65
C MET A 391 9.78 -10.27 34.88
N VAL A 392 10.68 -11.12 35.38
CA VAL A 392 10.47 -11.92 36.61
C VAL A 392 10.56 -11.07 37.90
N ARG A 393 11.07 -9.83 37.85
CA ARG A 393 11.19 -8.94 39.03
C ARG A 393 10.03 -7.96 39.23
N VAL A 394 9.04 -7.97 38.37
CA VAL A 394 7.84 -7.11 38.53
C VAL A 394 6.66 -7.89 39.10
N GLU A 395 6.78 -9.21 39.21
CA GLU A 395 5.77 -10.10 39.85
C GLU A 395 6.16 -10.64 41.22
N ALA A 396 7.11 -10.00 41.93
CA ALA A 396 7.45 -10.34 43.30
C ALA A 396 7.18 -9.16 44.26
#